data_f28a428c29943340754d359c71f2ee30
#
_entry.id   f28a428c29943340754d359c71f2ee30
#
_cell.length_a   1.000
_cell.length_b   1.000
_cell.length_c   1.000
_cell.angle_alpha   90.00
_cell.angle_beta   90.00
_cell.angle_gamma   90.00
#
_symmetry.space_group_name_H-M   'P 1'
#
loop_
_entity.id
_entity.type
_entity.pdbx_description
1 polymer ?
#
loop_
_entity_poly.entity_id
_entity_poly.type
_entity_poly.pdbx_seq_one_letter_code
_entity_poly.pdbx_strand_id
1 'polypeptide(L)'
;MTEETTETPQFNASADSAANPEQNEYGADSIKVPSVGDRPPRELSRQALAEVVEPRYVELFTLVQQELQRSGFQDMLAAGIVLTGGTSKMEGVVDLAEEIFHAPVRIGAPHNVAGLADIVRNPIYSTGVGLLLYGLKQFQEQGGIITKGEPRVTLVSRVKSWFQGDN
;
A
#
# COMPACT_ATOMS: atom_id res chain seq x y z
N MET A 1 13.35 68.28 -5.58
CA MET A 1 13.56 67.33 -6.66
C MET A 1 14.63 66.39 -6.17
N THR A 2 14.25 65.36 -5.47
CA THR A 2 15.13 64.35 -4.88
C THR A 2 14.72 63.03 -5.52
N GLU A 3 15.64 62.47 -6.32
CA GLU A 3 15.51 61.17 -6.96
C GLU A 3 15.72 60.07 -5.91
N GLU A 4 14.71 59.28 -5.75
CA GLU A 4 14.73 58.08 -4.89
C GLU A 4 15.22 56.89 -5.72
N THR A 5 16.47 56.49 -5.50
CA THR A 5 17.09 55.34 -6.14
C THR A 5 16.64 54.07 -5.39
N THR A 6 15.77 53.30 -6.02
CA THR A 6 15.35 51.98 -5.56
C THR A 6 16.49 50.97 -5.81
N GLU A 7 17.25 50.61 -4.78
CA GLU A 7 18.20 49.50 -4.85
C GLU A 7 17.43 48.17 -4.76
N THR A 8 17.52 47.40 -5.80
CA THR A 8 17.10 46.00 -5.87
C THR A 8 18.09 45.16 -5.09
N PRO A 9 17.70 44.31 -4.14
CA PRO A 9 18.63 43.42 -3.49
C PRO A 9 19.13 42.34 -4.47
N GLN A 10 20.40 42.38 -4.80
CA GLN A 10 21.11 41.34 -5.51
C GLN A 10 21.21 40.09 -4.61
N PHE A 11 20.55 39.03 -5.04
CA PHE A 11 20.72 37.71 -4.44
C PHE A 11 22.09 37.17 -4.82
N ASN A 12 23.01 37.20 -3.88
CA ASN A 12 24.38 36.77 -4.06
C ASN A 12 24.43 35.22 -3.96
N ALA A 13 24.30 34.58 -5.13
CA ALA A 13 24.58 33.14 -5.24
C ALA A 13 26.09 32.95 -5.38
N SER A 14 26.80 32.94 -4.28
CA SER A 14 28.21 32.56 -4.24
C SER A 14 28.40 31.32 -3.39
N ALA A 15 28.82 30.28 -4.11
CA ALA A 15 29.81 29.27 -3.73
C ALA A 15 29.58 28.55 -2.41
N ASP A 16 28.97 27.40 -2.47
CA ASP A 16 29.52 26.17 -1.89
C ASP A 16 28.77 24.97 -2.48
N SER A 17 29.18 24.58 -3.66
CA SER A 17 28.87 23.25 -4.19
C SER A 17 30.09 22.79 -4.97
N ALA A 18 31.14 22.47 -4.22
CA ALA A 18 32.12 21.52 -4.70
C ALA A 18 31.40 20.16 -4.75
N ALA A 19 30.60 19.96 -5.81
CA ALA A 19 29.97 18.68 -6.10
C ALA A 19 31.10 17.65 -6.29
N ASN A 20 31.16 16.71 -5.38
CA ASN A 20 31.96 15.51 -5.51
C ASN A 20 31.52 14.81 -6.82
N PRO A 21 32.39 14.64 -7.83
CA PRO A 21 32.01 14.07 -9.12
C PRO A 21 31.53 12.62 -9.05
N GLU A 22 31.73 11.94 -7.90
CA GLU A 22 31.23 10.57 -7.68
C GLU A 22 29.75 10.50 -7.26
N GLN A 23 29.09 11.64 -6.96
CA GLN A 23 27.68 11.67 -6.57
C GLN A 23 26.69 11.83 -7.74
N ASN A 24 27.17 12.03 -8.96
CA ASN A 24 26.34 12.37 -10.11
C ASN A 24 26.00 11.20 -11.05
N GLU A 25 26.53 9.99 -10.80
CA GLU A 25 26.24 8.86 -11.69
C GLU A 25 24.91 8.15 -11.35
N TYR A 26 24.34 8.41 -10.15
CA TYR A 26 23.07 7.80 -9.70
C TYR A 26 22.01 8.82 -9.27
N GLY A 27 22.03 10.04 -9.74
CA GLY A 27 21.09 11.13 -9.51
C GLY A 27 19.74 10.79 -8.85
N ALA A 28 18.70 11.53 -9.14
CA ALA A 28 17.33 11.35 -8.59
C ALA A 28 16.69 9.96 -8.84
N ASP A 29 17.37 9.10 -9.56
CA ASP A 29 16.90 7.79 -10.04
C ASP A 29 17.51 6.59 -9.28
N SER A 30 18.21 6.83 -8.16
CA SER A 30 18.77 5.75 -7.35
C SER A 30 17.92 5.43 -6.12
N ILE A 31 17.95 4.17 -5.72
CA ILE A 31 17.31 3.66 -4.50
C ILE A 31 18.33 2.98 -3.62
N LYS A 32 18.18 3.17 -2.30
CA LYS A 32 18.98 2.46 -1.30
C LYS A 32 18.32 1.14 -0.95
N VAL A 33 18.97 0.05 -1.31
CA VAL A 33 18.50 -1.29 -0.98
C VAL A 33 19.27 -1.81 0.23
N PRO A 34 18.57 -2.20 1.31
CA PRO A 34 19.22 -2.78 2.48
C PRO A 34 19.93 -4.09 2.09
N SER A 35 21.15 -4.26 2.56
CA SER A 35 21.90 -5.50 2.38
C SER A 35 21.60 -6.49 3.51
N VAL A 36 21.81 -7.78 3.24
CA VAL A 36 21.66 -8.83 4.26
C VAL A 36 22.91 -8.86 5.16
N GLY A 37 22.69 -8.92 6.47
CA GLY A 37 23.76 -8.89 7.49
C GLY A 37 24.31 -7.47 7.72
N ASP A 38 25.51 -7.38 8.27
CA ASP A 38 26.17 -6.11 8.65
C ASP A 38 26.79 -5.35 7.44
N ARG A 39 26.36 -5.67 6.22
CA ARG A 39 26.85 -4.99 5.02
C ARG A 39 26.14 -3.66 4.85
N PRO A 40 26.85 -2.60 4.40
CA PRO A 40 26.22 -1.32 4.12
C PRO A 40 25.16 -1.45 3.02
N PRO A 41 24.12 -0.59 3.05
CA PRO A 41 23.13 -0.52 1.98
C PRO A 41 23.79 -0.30 0.64
N ARG A 42 23.24 -0.91 -0.42
CA ARG A 42 23.69 -0.70 -1.79
C ARG A 42 22.79 0.33 -2.47
N GLU A 43 23.37 1.15 -3.29
CA GLU A 43 22.63 2.01 -4.21
C GLU A 43 22.45 1.29 -5.54
N LEU A 44 21.20 1.19 -5.98
CA LEU A 44 20.83 0.62 -7.27
C LEU A 44 20.01 1.65 -8.04
N SER A 45 20.15 1.68 -9.37
CA SER A 45 19.28 2.49 -10.20
C SER A 45 17.85 1.92 -10.18
N ARG A 46 16.84 2.78 -10.34
CA ARG A 46 15.45 2.34 -10.53
C ARG A 46 15.31 1.42 -11.73
N GLN A 47 16.04 1.68 -12.80
CA GLN A 47 16.07 0.82 -13.97
C GLN A 47 16.55 -0.59 -13.65
N ALA A 48 17.64 -0.75 -12.89
CA ALA A 48 18.12 -2.06 -12.48
C ALA A 48 17.09 -2.82 -11.60
N LEU A 49 16.31 -2.10 -10.81
CA LEU A 49 15.18 -2.70 -10.10
C LEU A 49 14.06 -3.12 -11.07
N ALA A 50 13.71 -2.24 -12.02
CA ALA A 50 12.65 -2.53 -12.98
C ALA A 50 12.98 -3.78 -13.81
N GLU A 51 14.20 -3.93 -14.29
CA GLU A 51 14.68 -5.10 -15.05
C GLU A 51 14.47 -6.44 -14.31
N VAL A 52 14.49 -6.42 -12.99
CA VAL A 52 14.24 -7.61 -12.15
C VAL A 52 12.77 -7.81 -11.83
N VAL A 53 12.04 -6.72 -11.60
CA VAL A 53 10.67 -6.75 -11.09
C VAL A 53 9.65 -6.89 -12.22
N GLU A 54 9.84 -6.21 -13.33
CA GLU A 54 8.92 -6.22 -14.48
C GLU A 54 8.63 -7.64 -15.01
N PRO A 55 9.62 -8.51 -15.24
CA PRO A 55 9.35 -9.88 -15.69
C PRO A 55 8.46 -10.66 -14.71
N ARG A 56 8.55 -10.37 -13.43
CA ARG A 56 7.71 -11.02 -12.41
C ARG A 56 6.26 -10.56 -12.47
N TYR A 57 6.02 -9.28 -12.75
CA TYR A 57 4.66 -8.80 -13.00
C TYR A 57 4.09 -9.34 -14.30
N VAL A 58 4.90 -9.40 -15.36
CA VAL A 58 4.49 -10.00 -16.64
C VAL A 58 4.07 -11.44 -16.43
N GLU A 59 4.88 -12.25 -15.75
CA GLU A 59 4.56 -13.63 -15.41
C GLU A 59 3.24 -13.73 -14.62
N LEU A 60 3.12 -12.95 -13.54
CA LEU A 60 1.93 -12.96 -12.69
C LEU A 60 0.66 -12.57 -13.48
N PHE A 61 0.72 -11.47 -14.23
CA PHE A 61 -0.45 -11.00 -14.98
C PHE A 61 -0.82 -11.94 -16.11
N THR A 62 0.17 -12.55 -16.77
CA THR A 62 -0.06 -13.57 -17.80
C THR A 62 -0.76 -14.82 -17.21
N LEU A 63 -0.34 -15.27 -16.04
CA LEU A 63 -1.00 -16.40 -15.35
C LEU A 63 -2.44 -16.05 -14.98
N VAL A 64 -2.70 -14.84 -14.49
CA VAL A 64 -4.06 -14.39 -14.18
C VAL A 64 -4.90 -14.27 -15.46
N GLN A 65 -4.36 -13.74 -16.54
CA GLN A 65 -5.04 -13.66 -17.82
C GLN A 65 -5.43 -15.05 -18.36
N GLN A 66 -4.50 -16.01 -18.30
CA GLN A 66 -4.79 -17.39 -18.68
C GLN A 66 -5.93 -18.00 -17.85
N GLU A 67 -5.97 -17.72 -16.55
CA GLU A 67 -7.04 -18.20 -15.68
C GLU A 67 -8.39 -17.53 -16.01
N LEU A 68 -8.40 -16.24 -16.32
CA LEU A 68 -9.59 -15.53 -16.78
C LEU A 68 -10.13 -16.11 -18.08
N GLN A 69 -9.25 -16.43 -19.03
CA GLN A 69 -9.62 -17.09 -20.29
C GLN A 69 -10.18 -18.49 -20.03
N ARG A 70 -9.49 -19.29 -19.21
CA ARG A 70 -9.89 -20.65 -18.86
C ARG A 70 -11.26 -20.71 -18.18
N SER A 71 -11.54 -19.73 -17.32
CA SER A 71 -12.81 -19.64 -16.58
C SER A 71 -13.96 -19.06 -17.42
N GLY A 72 -13.69 -18.50 -18.60
CA GLY A 72 -14.69 -17.86 -19.47
C GLY A 72 -15.18 -16.49 -18.97
N PHE A 73 -14.50 -15.90 -17.98
CA PHE A 73 -14.87 -14.58 -17.44
C PHE A 73 -14.28 -13.40 -18.21
N GLN A 74 -13.38 -13.63 -19.16
CA GLN A 74 -12.68 -12.54 -19.85
C GLN A 74 -13.66 -11.57 -20.53
N ASP A 75 -14.70 -12.09 -21.21
CA ASP A 75 -15.68 -11.26 -21.93
C ASP A 75 -16.62 -10.50 -20.98
N MET A 76 -16.63 -10.83 -19.71
CA MET A 76 -17.46 -10.18 -18.69
C MET A 76 -16.76 -8.99 -18.01
N LEU A 77 -15.50 -8.74 -18.32
CA LEU A 77 -14.68 -7.69 -17.69
C LEU A 77 -14.85 -6.31 -18.34
N ALA A 78 -16.03 -5.98 -18.85
CA ALA A 78 -16.28 -4.67 -19.47
C ALA A 78 -15.98 -3.47 -18.55
N ALA A 79 -16.09 -3.64 -17.24
CA ALA A 79 -15.76 -2.62 -16.25
C ALA A 79 -14.25 -2.48 -15.95
N GLY A 80 -13.43 -3.36 -16.53
CA GLY A 80 -11.99 -3.40 -16.32
C GLY A 80 -11.56 -4.17 -15.06
N ILE A 81 -10.28 -4.01 -14.72
CA ILE A 81 -9.60 -4.74 -13.65
C ILE A 81 -9.21 -3.78 -12.52
N VAL A 82 -9.27 -4.26 -11.30
CA VAL A 82 -8.85 -3.51 -10.12
C VAL A 82 -7.66 -4.19 -9.46
N LEU A 83 -6.52 -3.52 -9.48
CA LEU A 83 -5.34 -3.94 -8.73
C LEU A 83 -5.40 -3.37 -7.32
N THR A 84 -4.99 -4.15 -6.33
CA THR A 84 -4.94 -3.69 -4.93
C THR A 84 -3.78 -4.37 -4.18
N GLY A 85 -3.55 -3.93 -2.94
CA GLY A 85 -2.39 -4.39 -2.18
C GLY A 85 -1.20 -3.43 -2.30
N GLY A 86 -0.15 -3.66 -1.52
CA GLY A 86 0.99 -2.75 -1.46
C GLY A 86 1.73 -2.59 -2.78
N THR A 87 1.96 -3.69 -3.45
CA THR A 87 2.70 -3.74 -4.72
C THR A 87 1.96 -3.13 -5.90
N SER A 88 0.62 -2.97 -5.82
CA SER A 88 -0.15 -2.27 -6.85
C SER A 88 0.20 -0.78 -6.98
N LYS A 89 0.94 -0.22 -6.02
CA LYS A 89 1.41 1.17 -6.02
C LYS A 89 2.74 1.35 -6.76
N MET A 90 3.33 0.30 -7.27
CA MET A 90 4.57 0.41 -8.02
C MET A 90 4.31 1.19 -9.32
N GLU A 91 5.22 2.09 -9.63
CA GLU A 91 5.17 2.90 -10.84
C GLU A 91 5.18 2.02 -12.09
N GLY A 92 4.35 2.33 -13.08
CA GLY A 92 4.22 1.57 -14.32
C GLY A 92 3.39 0.28 -14.23
N VAL A 93 2.99 -0.18 -13.04
CA VAL A 93 2.28 -1.45 -12.89
C VAL A 93 0.87 -1.44 -13.51
N VAL A 94 0.22 -0.29 -13.53
CA VAL A 94 -1.12 -0.13 -14.15
C VAL A 94 -0.99 -0.23 -15.67
N ASP A 95 -0.03 0.48 -16.25
CA ASP A 95 0.20 0.50 -17.70
C ASP A 95 0.55 -0.91 -18.21
N LEU A 96 1.45 -1.60 -17.50
CA LEU A 96 1.80 -2.98 -17.80
C LEU A 96 0.61 -3.94 -17.70
N ALA A 97 -0.25 -3.74 -16.71
CA ALA A 97 -1.45 -4.56 -16.56
C ALA A 97 -2.46 -4.30 -17.69
N GLU A 98 -2.66 -3.03 -18.11
CA GLU A 98 -3.51 -2.68 -19.24
C GLU A 98 -3.01 -3.31 -20.54
N GLU A 99 -1.69 -3.31 -20.74
CA GLU A 99 -1.06 -3.94 -21.91
C GLU A 99 -1.33 -5.46 -21.95
N ILE A 100 -1.21 -6.15 -20.82
CA ILE A 100 -1.39 -7.60 -20.77
C ILE A 100 -2.87 -8.01 -20.82
N PHE A 101 -3.72 -7.34 -20.04
CA PHE A 101 -5.13 -7.69 -19.94
C PHE A 101 -6.00 -7.16 -21.10
N HIS A 102 -5.50 -6.18 -21.85
CA HIS A 102 -6.25 -5.45 -22.89
C HIS A 102 -7.58 -4.87 -22.38
N ALA A 103 -7.60 -4.43 -21.13
CA ALA A 103 -8.74 -3.89 -20.42
C ALA A 103 -8.31 -2.73 -19.52
N PRO A 104 -9.19 -1.75 -19.25
CA PRO A 104 -8.86 -0.66 -18.32
C PRO A 104 -8.49 -1.19 -16.94
N VAL A 105 -7.43 -0.63 -16.36
CA VAL A 105 -6.95 -1.03 -15.04
C VAL A 105 -6.92 0.17 -14.10
N ARG A 106 -7.30 -0.02 -12.86
CA ARG A 106 -7.19 0.99 -11.81
C ARG A 106 -6.70 0.42 -10.50
N ILE A 107 -6.12 1.26 -9.67
CA ILE A 107 -5.78 0.88 -8.29
C ILE A 107 -7.02 1.03 -7.41
N GLY A 108 -7.32 -0.03 -6.65
CA GLY A 108 -8.37 -0.05 -5.64
C GLY A 108 -7.82 0.14 -4.23
N ALA A 109 -8.55 0.90 -3.42
CA ALA A 109 -8.27 1.07 -2.01
C ALA A 109 -9.51 0.76 -1.18
N PRO A 110 -9.38 0.42 0.10
CA PRO A 110 -10.51 0.22 0.98
C PRO A 110 -11.44 1.43 1.01
N HIS A 111 -12.73 1.19 0.98
CA HIS A 111 -13.78 2.22 1.07
C HIS A 111 -14.88 1.77 2.04
N ASN A 112 -15.79 2.66 2.39
CA ASN A 112 -16.88 2.39 3.32
C ASN A 112 -16.40 1.95 4.73
N VAL A 113 -15.28 2.50 5.19
CA VAL A 113 -14.75 2.28 6.53
C VAL A 113 -14.89 3.56 7.33
N ALA A 114 -15.53 3.47 8.50
CA ALA A 114 -15.64 4.57 9.45
C ALA A 114 -14.42 4.61 10.40
N GLY A 115 -14.17 5.75 11.02
CA GLY A 115 -13.06 5.94 11.96
C GLY A 115 -11.77 6.36 11.27
N LEU A 116 -10.78 5.50 11.21
CA LEU A 116 -9.45 5.79 10.61
C LEU A 116 -9.46 5.80 9.08
N ALA A 117 -10.52 6.30 8.45
CA ALA A 117 -10.73 6.23 7.01
C ALA A 117 -9.54 6.77 6.20
N ASP A 118 -8.93 7.87 6.62
CA ASP A 118 -7.83 8.49 5.91
C ASP A 118 -6.55 7.63 5.92
N ILE A 119 -6.35 6.85 6.99
CA ILE A 119 -5.22 5.93 7.10
C ILE A 119 -5.47 4.66 6.28
N VAL A 120 -6.65 4.07 6.41
CA VAL A 120 -6.95 2.76 5.80
C VAL A 120 -7.32 2.82 4.32
N ARG A 121 -7.53 4.01 3.74
CA ARG A 121 -7.73 4.21 2.29
C ARG A 121 -6.49 3.96 1.43
N ASN A 122 -5.51 3.28 1.97
CA ASN A 122 -4.32 2.89 1.23
C ASN A 122 -4.46 1.43 0.77
N PRO A 123 -4.13 1.10 -0.49
CA PRO A 123 -4.20 -0.27 -1.01
C PRO A 123 -3.50 -1.32 -0.16
N ILE A 124 -2.45 -0.94 0.58
CA ILE A 124 -1.72 -1.86 1.48
C ILE A 124 -2.59 -2.51 2.55
N TYR A 125 -3.68 -1.86 2.94
CA TYR A 125 -4.60 -2.34 3.98
C TYR A 125 -5.78 -3.16 3.44
N SER A 126 -5.90 -3.32 2.12
CA SER A 126 -7.07 -3.91 1.48
C SER A 126 -7.39 -5.31 1.99
N THR A 127 -6.38 -6.17 2.17
CA THR A 127 -6.57 -7.51 2.70
C THR A 127 -7.07 -7.49 4.14
N GLY A 128 -6.44 -6.70 5.02
CA GLY A 128 -6.82 -6.60 6.42
C GLY A 128 -8.24 -6.05 6.60
N VAL A 129 -8.55 -4.96 5.89
CA VAL A 129 -9.90 -4.36 5.91
C VAL A 129 -10.93 -5.33 5.34
N GLY A 130 -10.61 -5.99 4.22
CA GLY A 130 -11.49 -6.98 3.60
C GLY A 130 -11.82 -8.15 4.53
N LEU A 131 -10.84 -8.68 5.24
CA LEU A 131 -11.05 -9.75 6.23
C LEU A 131 -11.93 -9.30 7.39
N LEU A 132 -11.75 -8.08 7.89
CA LEU A 132 -12.60 -7.55 8.96
C LEU A 132 -14.04 -7.36 8.49
N LEU A 133 -14.26 -6.81 7.31
CA LEU A 133 -15.59 -6.62 6.74
C LEU A 133 -16.27 -7.96 6.45
N TYR A 134 -15.53 -8.92 5.91
CA TYR A 134 -16.02 -10.28 5.67
C TYR A 134 -16.41 -10.96 6.99
N GLY A 135 -15.55 -10.91 8.00
CA GLY A 135 -15.83 -11.47 9.32
C GLY A 135 -17.06 -10.84 9.97
N LEU A 136 -17.20 -9.50 9.87
CA LEU A 136 -18.38 -8.81 10.38
C LEU A 136 -19.66 -9.25 9.67
N LYS A 137 -19.61 -9.39 8.34
CA LYS A 137 -20.74 -9.86 7.53
C LYS A 137 -21.14 -11.29 7.93
N GLN A 138 -20.18 -12.21 8.04
CA GLN A 138 -20.42 -13.59 8.46
C GLN A 138 -21.02 -13.66 9.87
N PHE A 139 -20.51 -12.85 10.77
CA PHE A 139 -21.02 -12.77 12.14
C PHE A 139 -22.49 -12.30 12.16
N GLN A 140 -22.85 -11.29 11.37
CA GLN A 140 -24.21 -10.80 11.24
C GLN A 140 -25.16 -11.83 10.63
N GLU A 141 -24.72 -12.54 9.59
CA GLU A 141 -25.51 -13.58 8.90
C GLU A 141 -25.78 -14.81 9.80
N GLN A 142 -24.85 -15.13 10.68
CA GLN A 142 -25.00 -16.22 11.65
C GLN A 142 -25.85 -15.85 12.87
N GLY A 143 -26.49 -14.67 12.85
CA GLY A 143 -27.31 -14.19 13.96
C GLY A 143 -26.49 -13.82 15.20
N GLY A 144 -25.20 -13.55 15.02
CA GLY A 144 -24.33 -13.07 16.07
C GLY A 144 -24.81 -11.74 16.61
N ILE A 145 -25.47 -11.77 17.75
CA ILE A 145 -25.73 -10.59 18.56
C ILE A 145 -24.38 -10.17 19.09
N ILE A 146 -23.90 -8.96 18.71
CA ILE A 146 -22.87 -8.28 19.50
C ILE A 146 -23.54 -7.94 20.82
N THR A 147 -23.53 -8.88 21.75
CA THR A 147 -23.88 -8.58 23.13
C THR A 147 -22.84 -7.58 23.59
N LYS A 148 -23.26 -6.35 23.66
CA LYS A 148 -22.55 -5.24 24.22
C LYS A 148 -22.09 -5.68 25.61
N GLY A 149 -20.84 -6.21 25.67
CA GLY A 149 -20.16 -6.59 26.90
C GLY A 149 -20.97 -7.47 27.82
N GLU A 150 -20.94 -8.79 27.66
CA GLU A 150 -21.03 -9.65 28.84
C GLU A 150 -19.99 -9.14 29.84
N PRO A 151 -20.36 -8.83 31.07
CA PRO A 151 -19.39 -8.41 32.06
C PRO A 151 -18.32 -9.51 32.11
N ARG A 152 -17.08 -9.15 31.73
CA ARG A 152 -15.95 -10.05 31.92
C ARG A 152 -16.09 -10.62 33.33
N VAL A 153 -16.33 -11.92 33.39
CA VAL A 153 -16.34 -12.63 34.66
C VAL A 153 -14.95 -12.45 35.24
N THR A 154 -14.79 -11.42 36.04
CA THR A 154 -13.50 -11.08 36.65
C THR A 154 -13.14 -12.27 37.53
N LEU A 155 -11.86 -12.62 37.58
CA LEU A 155 -11.34 -13.66 38.49
C LEU A 155 -11.92 -13.51 39.91
N VAL A 156 -12.20 -12.28 40.33
CA VAL A 156 -12.86 -11.93 41.60
C VAL A 156 -14.28 -12.48 41.70
N SER A 157 -15.10 -12.46 40.65
CA SER A 157 -16.46 -13.01 40.66
C SER A 157 -16.44 -14.55 40.70
N ARG A 158 -15.45 -15.18 40.05
CA ARG A 158 -15.25 -16.63 40.12
C ARG A 158 -14.77 -17.08 41.48
N VAL A 159 -13.88 -16.34 42.11
CA VAL A 159 -13.40 -16.60 43.46
C VAL A 159 -14.54 -16.39 44.47
N LYS A 160 -15.37 -15.37 44.29
CA LYS A 160 -16.52 -15.08 45.16
C LYS A 160 -17.60 -16.16 45.06
N SER A 161 -17.91 -16.69 43.87
CA SER A 161 -18.85 -17.82 43.72
C SER A 161 -18.31 -19.11 44.31
N TRP A 162 -16.99 -19.30 44.26
CA TRP A 162 -16.34 -20.47 44.89
C TRP A 162 -16.39 -20.39 46.43
N PHE A 163 -16.27 -19.19 47.01
CA PHE A 163 -16.36 -18.96 48.47
C PHE A 163 -17.80 -18.91 48.98
N GLN A 164 -18.80 -18.67 48.14
CA GLN A 164 -20.22 -18.67 48.48
C GLN A 164 -20.89 -20.02 48.15
N GLY A 165 -20.07 -21.10 48.08
CA GLY A 165 -20.52 -22.45 47.78
C GLY A 165 -21.76 -22.78 48.58
N ASP A 166 -22.87 -22.88 47.84
CA ASP A 166 -24.12 -23.40 48.36
C ASP A 166 -23.97 -24.87 48.75
N ASN A 167 -24.36 -25.12 49.96
CA ASN A 167 -24.74 -26.44 50.45
C ASN A 167 -25.95 -26.96 49.69
#